data_3b7b094288a5d6d561de3c6477a8ed2c
#
_entry.id   3b7b094288a5d6d561de3c6477a8ed2c
#
_cell.length_a   1.000
_cell.length_b   1.000
_cell.length_c   1.000
_cell.angle_alpha   90.00
_cell.angle_beta   90.00
_cell.angle_gamma   90.00
#
_symmetry.space_group_name_H-M   'P 1'
#
loop_
_entity.id
_entity.type
_entity.pdbx_description
1 polymer ?
#
loop_
_entity_poly.entity_id
_entity_poly.type
_entity_poly.pdbx_seq_one_letter_code
_entity_poly.pdbx_strand_id
1 'polypeptide(L)'
;MSTPARWSAAAGLTLAVDGARRPEIAQLPAGLPDVGTLFAFMRDAELRFETLRLRLEERTWVATGESLRLHELLLRHPGRARVTTIRPEEGTPKNHDVWLSDGDVIRTYRAGHRLGSTRPARSRVAGLDGGDLPGASRAYHPRTSLPANSLVDTFVHPAGLCQNVLATGVCRVVGSEFVAGREAIVVESLHPRTIEMAGDRPDHRLSLAIDRESGLVARLEERYGTVLSRLVTATELAPDASIPDSAFSLSIPTDASLLY
;
A
#
# COMPACT_ATOMS: atom_id res chain seq x y z
N MET A 1 48.74 -34.22 -20.86
CA MET A 1 48.19 -34.14 -19.47
C MET A 1 48.21 -32.67 -19.10
N SER A 2 47.09 -32.00 -19.26
CA SER A 2 46.93 -30.56 -18.98
C SER A 2 46.19 -30.39 -17.64
N THR A 3 46.83 -29.65 -16.73
CA THR A 3 46.33 -29.33 -15.42
C THR A 3 45.26 -28.23 -15.51
N PRO A 4 44.10 -28.35 -14.86
CA PRO A 4 43.08 -27.27 -14.87
C PRO A 4 43.48 -26.14 -13.93
N ALA A 5 43.37 -24.91 -14.43
CA ALA A 5 43.59 -23.70 -13.68
C ALA A 5 42.59 -23.56 -12.50
N ARG A 6 43.11 -23.36 -11.30
CA ARG A 6 42.33 -23.01 -10.12
C ARG A 6 41.85 -21.57 -10.21
N TRP A 7 40.56 -21.36 -10.22
CA TRP A 7 39.98 -20.05 -10.04
C TRP A 7 40.15 -19.63 -8.56
N SER A 8 40.92 -18.60 -8.37
CA SER A 8 41.09 -17.95 -7.06
C SER A 8 39.79 -17.15 -6.75
N ALA A 9 39.25 -17.39 -5.57
CA ALA A 9 38.10 -16.65 -5.08
C ALA A 9 38.46 -15.15 -4.97
N ALA A 10 37.73 -14.33 -5.70
CA ALA A 10 37.85 -12.89 -5.64
C ALA A 10 37.47 -12.42 -4.22
N ALA A 11 38.37 -11.61 -3.64
CA ALA A 11 38.20 -10.95 -2.36
C ALA A 11 36.86 -10.17 -2.35
N GLY A 12 36.07 -10.40 -1.30
CA GLY A 12 34.83 -9.70 -1.08
C GLY A 12 35.07 -8.19 -0.99
N LEU A 13 34.53 -7.45 -1.94
CA LEU A 13 34.35 -6.02 -1.78
C LEU A 13 33.26 -5.80 -0.73
N THR A 14 33.67 -5.61 0.50
CA THR A 14 32.82 -5.03 1.54
C THR A 14 32.75 -3.53 1.23
N LEU A 15 31.72 -3.11 0.48
CA LEU A 15 31.37 -1.70 0.41
C LEU A 15 30.86 -1.33 1.81
N ALA A 16 31.71 -0.68 2.59
CA ALA A 16 31.30 0.04 3.78
C ALA A 16 30.35 1.16 3.28
N VAL A 17 29.06 0.99 3.47
CA VAL A 17 28.07 2.05 3.29
C VAL A 17 28.24 2.99 4.47
N ASP A 18 29.14 3.94 4.29
CA ASP A 18 29.41 5.00 5.25
C ASP A 18 28.16 5.88 5.34
N GLY A 19 27.55 5.92 6.53
CA GLY A 19 26.55 6.90 6.97
C GLY A 19 25.45 7.23 5.95
N ALA A 20 24.55 6.30 5.68
CA ALA A 20 23.35 6.60 4.92
C ALA A 20 22.60 7.77 5.60
N ARG A 21 22.77 8.99 5.05
CA ARG A 21 22.01 10.16 5.45
C ARG A 21 20.54 9.80 5.33
N ARG A 22 19.78 9.85 6.44
CA ARG A 22 18.33 9.66 6.38
C ARG A 22 17.81 10.62 5.32
N PRO A 23 17.01 10.13 4.33
CA PRO A 23 16.46 11.02 3.31
C PRO A 23 15.67 12.12 4.01
N GLU A 24 15.81 13.35 3.52
CA GLU A 24 15.01 14.46 4.00
C GLU A 24 13.55 14.17 3.66
N ILE A 25 12.73 14.02 4.72
CA ILE A 25 11.31 13.69 4.58
C ILE A 25 10.57 14.94 4.14
N ALA A 26 9.84 14.88 3.03
CA ALA A 26 9.06 15.99 2.50
C ALA A 26 8.07 16.49 3.55
N GLN A 27 7.94 17.81 3.68
CA GLN A 27 7.03 18.49 4.60
C GLN A 27 5.96 19.23 3.81
N LEU A 28 4.76 19.38 4.40
CA LEU A 28 3.70 20.18 3.81
C LEU A 28 3.73 21.63 4.34
N PRO A 29 3.39 22.60 3.50
CA PRO A 29 3.17 23.98 3.95
C PRO A 29 1.91 24.07 4.83
N ALA A 30 1.77 25.17 5.59
CA ALA A 30 0.59 25.41 6.42
C ALA A 30 -0.71 25.51 5.58
N GLY A 31 -0.63 26.03 4.35
CA GLY A 31 -1.75 26.13 3.40
C GLY A 31 -1.93 24.85 2.57
N LEU A 32 -2.68 24.98 1.46
CA LEU A 32 -2.80 23.92 0.47
C LEU A 32 -1.50 23.83 -0.33
N PRO A 33 -0.91 22.64 -0.48
CA PRO A 33 0.30 22.45 -1.29
C PRO A 33 -0.05 22.45 -2.78
N ASP A 34 0.96 22.62 -3.62
CA ASP A 34 0.86 22.20 -5.01
C ASP A 34 0.88 20.66 -5.13
N VAL A 35 0.50 20.15 -6.32
CA VAL A 35 0.40 18.71 -6.57
C VAL A 35 1.76 18.01 -6.41
N GLY A 36 2.84 18.63 -6.87
CA GLY A 36 4.19 18.03 -6.79
C GLY A 36 4.65 17.87 -5.35
N THR A 37 4.46 18.92 -4.53
CA THR A 37 4.74 18.89 -3.09
C THR A 37 3.90 17.84 -2.37
N LEU A 38 2.60 17.73 -2.71
CA LEU A 38 1.73 16.71 -2.14
C LEU A 38 2.19 15.29 -2.51
N PHE A 39 2.56 15.05 -3.76
CA PHE A 39 3.04 13.74 -4.20
C PHE A 39 4.37 13.35 -3.55
N ALA A 40 5.30 14.29 -3.38
CA ALA A 40 6.53 14.06 -2.64
C ALA A 40 6.24 13.71 -1.18
N PHE A 41 5.28 14.39 -0.55
CA PHE A 41 4.84 14.10 0.80
C PHE A 41 4.20 12.71 0.92
N MET A 42 3.32 12.33 0.00
CA MET A 42 2.69 11.01 -0.04
C MET A 42 3.72 9.89 -0.26
N ARG A 43 4.73 10.13 -1.10
CA ARG A 43 5.80 9.14 -1.34
C ARG A 43 6.53 8.75 -0.06
N ASP A 44 6.73 9.70 0.84
CA ASP A 44 7.47 9.50 2.07
C ASP A 44 6.56 9.11 3.26
N ALA A 45 5.31 8.73 3.00
CA ALA A 45 4.31 8.46 4.04
C ALA A 45 4.78 7.44 5.10
N GLU A 46 5.29 6.28 4.67
CA GLU A 46 5.71 5.20 5.58
C GLU A 46 6.94 5.55 6.44
N LEU A 47 7.62 6.66 6.16
CA LEU A 47 8.76 7.12 6.96
C LEU A 47 8.32 7.91 8.21
N ARG A 48 7.01 8.20 8.35
CA ARG A 48 6.46 9.05 9.42
C ARG A 48 5.82 8.28 10.56
N PHE A 49 5.84 6.94 10.52
CA PHE A 49 5.30 6.11 11.61
C PHE A 49 6.10 4.80 11.72
N GLU A 50 6.07 4.19 12.90
CA GLU A 50 6.65 2.86 13.14
C GLU A 50 5.58 1.76 13.17
N THR A 51 4.36 2.10 13.57
CA THR A 51 3.21 1.20 13.54
C THR A 51 2.00 1.89 12.92
N LEU A 52 1.11 1.11 12.33
CA LEU A 52 -0.14 1.64 11.76
C LEU A 52 -1.29 0.67 12.01
N ARG A 53 -2.40 1.21 12.53
CA ARG A 53 -3.69 0.54 12.46
C ARG A 53 -4.57 1.32 11.49
N LEU A 54 -5.05 0.61 10.47
CA LEU A 54 -5.91 1.18 9.44
C LEU A 54 -7.11 0.27 9.23
N ARG A 55 -8.32 0.85 9.22
CA ARG A 55 -9.55 0.17 8.83
C ARG A 55 -10.19 0.92 7.70
N LEU A 56 -10.54 0.19 6.65
CA LEU A 56 -11.16 0.73 5.45
C LEU A 56 -12.53 0.09 5.23
N GLU A 57 -13.48 0.90 4.84
CA GLU A 57 -14.75 0.47 4.26
C GLU A 57 -14.69 0.74 2.75
N GLU A 58 -14.84 -0.31 1.94
CA GLU A 58 -14.89 -0.25 0.50
C GLU A 58 -16.29 -0.58 0.01
N ARG A 59 -16.91 0.36 -0.71
CA ARG A 59 -18.17 0.17 -1.43
C ARG A 59 -17.93 0.26 -2.91
N THR A 60 -18.45 -0.70 -3.66
CA THR A 60 -18.41 -0.70 -5.13
C THR A 60 -19.82 -0.87 -5.68
N TRP A 61 -20.13 -0.09 -6.71
CA TRP A 61 -21.42 -0.13 -7.40
C TRP A 61 -21.20 -0.65 -8.82
N VAL A 62 -21.78 -1.81 -9.08
CA VAL A 62 -21.78 -2.45 -10.40
C VAL A 62 -23.21 -2.68 -10.86
N ALA A 63 -23.39 -3.06 -12.13
CA ALA A 63 -24.73 -3.27 -12.69
C ALA A 63 -25.58 -4.28 -11.89
N THR A 64 -24.96 -5.20 -11.16
CA THR A 64 -25.63 -6.22 -10.36
C THR A 64 -25.95 -5.78 -8.92
N GLY A 65 -25.54 -4.59 -8.50
CA GLY A 65 -25.80 -4.07 -7.17
C GLY A 65 -24.59 -3.43 -6.49
N GLU A 66 -24.74 -3.18 -5.20
CA GLU A 66 -23.69 -2.66 -4.32
C GLU A 66 -22.99 -3.84 -3.63
N SER A 67 -21.67 -3.76 -3.47
CA SER A 67 -20.90 -4.66 -2.62
C SER A 67 -20.12 -3.90 -1.56
N LEU A 68 -20.03 -4.48 -0.37
CA LEU A 68 -19.30 -3.94 0.78
C LEU A 68 -18.14 -4.87 1.14
N ARG A 69 -16.96 -4.30 1.35
CA ARG A 69 -15.80 -4.98 1.93
C ARG A 69 -15.22 -4.15 3.07
N LEU A 70 -14.79 -4.83 4.10
CA LEU A 70 -14.09 -4.22 5.23
C LEU A 70 -12.65 -4.74 5.21
N HIS A 71 -11.70 -3.82 5.32
CA HIS A 71 -10.28 -4.16 5.39
C HIS A 71 -9.71 -3.66 6.69
N GLU A 72 -8.94 -4.50 7.37
CA GLU A 72 -8.15 -4.13 8.53
C GLU A 72 -6.68 -4.41 8.24
N LEU A 73 -5.84 -3.40 8.48
CA LEU A 73 -4.39 -3.50 8.44
C LEU A 73 -3.84 -3.23 9.84
N LEU A 74 -2.99 -4.14 10.29
CA LEU A 74 -2.06 -3.95 11.39
C LEU A 74 -0.65 -4.05 10.81
N LEU A 75 0.14 -2.99 10.97
CA LEU A 75 1.48 -2.91 10.40
C LEU A 75 2.48 -2.46 11.45
N ARG A 76 3.66 -3.07 11.46
CA ARG A 76 4.83 -2.66 12.23
C ARG A 76 6.07 -2.76 11.37
N HIS A 77 6.76 -1.66 11.23
CA HIS A 77 8.03 -1.63 10.53
C HIS A 77 9.16 -2.25 11.38
N PRO A 78 10.15 -2.89 10.73
CA PRO A 78 10.10 -3.37 9.36
C PRO A 78 9.41 -4.75 9.24
N GLY A 79 8.78 -5.00 8.11
CA GLY A 79 8.43 -6.34 7.62
C GLY A 79 7.19 -7.01 8.20
N ARG A 80 6.62 -6.54 9.33
CA ARG A 80 5.46 -7.16 9.96
C ARG A 80 4.16 -6.51 9.53
N ALA A 81 3.25 -7.29 8.96
CA ALA A 81 1.92 -6.79 8.61
C ALA A 81 0.88 -7.91 8.61
N ARG A 82 -0.34 -7.55 9.00
CA ARG A 82 -1.53 -8.40 8.88
C ARG A 82 -2.63 -7.62 8.18
N VAL A 83 -3.13 -8.18 7.10
CA VAL A 83 -4.29 -7.69 6.36
C VAL A 83 -5.42 -8.68 6.52
N THR A 84 -6.58 -8.20 7.00
CA THR A 84 -7.81 -8.99 7.07
C THR A 84 -8.86 -8.33 6.18
N THR A 85 -9.45 -9.08 5.25
CA THR A 85 -10.56 -8.61 4.41
C THR A 85 -11.80 -9.41 4.74
N ILE A 86 -12.91 -8.72 5.03
CA ILE A 86 -14.20 -9.32 5.38
C ILE A 86 -15.22 -8.90 4.33
N ARG A 87 -16.08 -9.84 3.92
CA ARG A 87 -17.22 -9.61 3.02
C ARG A 87 -18.51 -9.85 3.79
N PRO A 88 -19.14 -8.80 4.37
CA PRO A 88 -20.31 -8.96 5.24
C PRO A 88 -21.53 -9.58 4.52
N GLU A 89 -21.68 -9.33 3.22
CA GLU A 89 -22.83 -9.75 2.43
C GLU A 89 -22.87 -11.26 2.16
N GLU A 90 -21.73 -11.93 2.26
CA GLU A 90 -21.61 -13.36 2.02
C GLU A 90 -22.02 -14.21 3.26
N GLY A 91 -22.67 -13.59 4.24
CA GLY A 91 -23.58 -14.23 5.19
C GLY A 91 -22.96 -14.99 6.34
N THR A 92 -21.67 -14.93 6.60
CA THR A 92 -21.11 -15.53 7.82
C THR A 92 -19.79 -14.86 8.24
N PRO A 93 -19.48 -14.81 9.58
CA PRO A 93 -18.16 -14.44 10.07
C PRO A 93 -17.02 -15.30 9.50
N LYS A 94 -17.35 -16.35 8.75
CA LYS A 94 -16.42 -17.31 8.14
C LYS A 94 -15.85 -16.81 6.80
N ASN A 95 -16.40 -15.76 6.20
CA ASN A 95 -15.93 -15.29 4.89
C ASN A 95 -14.95 -14.16 5.01
N HIS A 96 -13.78 -14.47 5.54
CA HIS A 96 -12.67 -13.53 5.63
C HIS A 96 -11.40 -14.14 5.02
N ASP A 97 -10.60 -13.25 4.45
CA ASP A 97 -9.26 -13.57 3.98
C ASP A 97 -8.25 -12.91 4.91
N VAL A 98 -7.21 -13.65 5.28
CA VAL A 98 -6.08 -13.11 6.05
C VAL A 98 -4.81 -13.28 5.25
N TRP A 99 -4.05 -12.22 5.16
CA TRP A 99 -2.67 -12.22 4.72
C TRP A 99 -1.80 -11.71 5.87
N LEU A 100 -0.72 -12.41 6.18
CA LEU A 100 0.18 -12.06 7.27
C LEU A 100 1.62 -12.21 6.82
N SER A 101 2.44 -11.21 7.13
CA SER A 101 3.91 -11.27 7.10
C SER A 101 4.45 -11.08 8.52
N ASP A 102 5.35 -11.94 8.96
CA ASP A 102 6.11 -11.77 10.19
C ASP A 102 7.52 -11.20 9.95
N GLY A 103 7.82 -10.87 8.69
CA GLY A 103 9.11 -10.39 8.21
C GLY A 103 9.86 -11.45 7.39
N ASP A 104 9.80 -12.72 7.80
CA ASP A 104 10.50 -13.84 7.17
C ASP A 104 9.58 -14.73 6.35
N VAL A 105 8.33 -14.87 6.78
CA VAL A 105 7.36 -15.78 6.20
C VAL A 105 6.04 -15.05 5.94
N ILE A 106 5.47 -15.33 4.78
CA ILE A 106 4.12 -14.91 4.43
C ILE A 106 3.17 -16.08 4.59
N ARG A 107 2.09 -15.88 5.35
CA ARG A 107 0.99 -16.83 5.53
C ARG A 107 -0.29 -16.23 5.00
N THR A 108 -1.07 -17.02 4.28
CA THR A 108 -2.41 -16.62 3.84
C THR A 108 -3.43 -17.64 4.28
N TYR A 109 -4.65 -17.18 4.55
CA TYR A 109 -5.78 -18.05 4.82
C TYR A 109 -7.05 -17.44 4.23
N ARG A 110 -7.78 -18.22 3.42
CA ARG A 110 -9.09 -17.87 2.84
C ARG A 110 -10.15 -18.74 3.50
N ALA A 111 -10.88 -18.16 4.43
CA ALA A 111 -11.81 -18.92 5.27
C ALA A 111 -12.96 -19.55 4.45
N GLY A 112 -13.51 -18.81 3.46
CA GLY A 112 -14.60 -19.31 2.60
C GLY A 112 -14.23 -20.57 1.79
N HIS A 113 -12.95 -20.72 1.46
CA HIS A 113 -12.44 -21.87 0.68
C HIS A 113 -11.65 -22.86 1.53
N ARG A 114 -11.43 -22.58 2.82
CA ARG A 114 -10.54 -23.35 3.70
C ARG A 114 -9.16 -23.59 3.11
N LEU A 115 -8.61 -22.56 2.44
CA LEU A 115 -7.31 -22.63 1.80
C LEU A 115 -6.28 -21.83 2.58
N GLY A 116 -5.16 -22.46 2.90
CA GLY A 116 -4.01 -21.83 3.51
C GLY A 116 -2.78 -21.92 2.63
N SER A 117 -1.85 -20.97 2.76
CA SER A 117 -0.51 -21.09 2.19
C SER A 117 0.54 -20.51 3.13
N THR A 118 1.75 -21.03 3.01
CA THR A 118 2.91 -20.52 3.71
C THR A 118 4.07 -20.48 2.71
N ARG A 119 4.72 -19.33 2.61
CA ARG A 119 5.87 -19.15 1.73
C ARG A 119 6.89 -18.21 2.36
N PRO A 120 8.18 -18.32 2.04
CA PRO A 120 9.17 -17.33 2.46
C PRO A 120 8.79 -15.94 1.97
N ALA A 121 8.99 -14.93 2.82
CA ALA A 121 8.97 -13.54 2.39
C ALA A 121 10.17 -13.35 1.45
N ARG A 122 9.92 -12.76 0.28
CA ARG A 122 11.04 -12.37 -0.58
C ARG A 122 11.72 -11.18 0.07
N SER A 123 12.93 -11.39 0.59
CA SER A 123 13.78 -10.28 1.00
C SER A 123 14.10 -9.46 -0.26
N ARG A 124 13.53 -8.29 -0.35
CA ARG A 124 14.04 -7.27 -1.28
C ARG A 124 15.22 -6.65 -0.56
N VAL A 125 16.36 -6.59 -1.22
CA VAL A 125 17.54 -5.93 -0.68
C VAL A 125 17.17 -4.47 -0.46
N ALA A 126 16.95 -4.09 0.80
CA ALA A 126 16.78 -2.70 1.16
C ALA A 126 18.09 -1.97 0.82
N GLY A 127 18.01 -0.86 0.11
CA GLY A 127 19.14 0.04 0.00
C GLY A 127 19.81 0.20 -1.36
N LEU A 128 19.27 -0.34 -2.44
CA LEU A 128 19.60 0.20 -3.76
C LEU A 128 18.57 1.29 -4.09
N ASP A 129 18.75 2.45 -3.47
CA ASP A 129 18.17 3.70 -3.97
C ASP A 129 18.77 3.96 -5.35
N GLY A 130 18.11 3.47 -6.41
CA GLY A 130 18.44 3.82 -7.78
C GLY A 130 18.17 5.29 -8.10
N GLY A 131 17.97 6.12 -7.07
CA GLY A 131 17.64 7.53 -7.17
C GLY A 131 18.72 8.43 -7.73
N ASP A 132 19.94 7.93 -7.82
CA ASP A 132 21.09 8.71 -8.30
C ASP A 132 21.47 8.41 -9.76
N LEU A 133 20.74 7.52 -10.43
CA LEU A 133 20.95 7.28 -11.86
C LEU A 133 20.15 8.32 -12.66
N PRO A 134 20.81 9.18 -13.46
CA PRO A 134 20.12 10.13 -14.32
C PRO A 134 19.11 9.43 -15.22
N GLY A 135 17.83 9.84 -15.13
CA GLY A 135 16.75 9.28 -15.95
C GLY A 135 16.09 8.01 -15.41
N ALA A 136 16.50 7.47 -14.27
CA ALA A 136 15.79 6.39 -13.63
C ALA A 136 14.73 6.97 -12.67
N SER A 137 13.47 6.51 -12.81
CA SER A 137 12.46 6.74 -11.78
C SER A 137 12.92 6.04 -10.49
N ARG A 138 12.84 6.73 -9.36
CA ARG A 138 13.16 6.15 -8.05
C ARG A 138 12.33 4.88 -7.85
N ALA A 139 12.98 3.73 -7.80
CA ALA A 139 12.34 2.49 -7.41
C ALA A 139 12.09 2.58 -5.90
N TYR A 140 10.83 2.78 -5.53
CA TYR A 140 10.43 2.82 -4.13
C TYR A 140 10.36 1.39 -3.57
N HIS A 141 11.12 1.13 -2.51
CA HIS A 141 11.08 -0.14 -1.78
C HIS A 141 10.42 0.10 -0.43
N PRO A 142 9.20 -0.40 -0.20
CA PRO A 142 8.51 -0.20 1.07
C PRO A 142 9.27 -0.88 2.21
N ARG A 143 9.31 -0.23 3.40
CA ARG A 143 9.87 -0.78 4.64
C ARG A 143 9.17 -2.07 5.07
N THR A 144 7.89 -2.18 4.75
CA THR A 144 7.08 -3.37 4.99
C THR A 144 6.27 -3.67 3.74
N SER A 145 6.57 -4.79 3.08
CA SER A 145 5.81 -5.22 1.91
C SER A 145 4.38 -5.61 2.31
N LEU A 146 3.41 -5.15 1.55
CA LEU A 146 2.00 -5.53 1.64
C LEU A 146 1.62 -6.42 0.46
N PRO A 147 0.43 -7.03 0.44
CA PRO A 147 -0.03 -7.79 -0.72
C PRO A 147 -0.06 -6.87 -1.94
N ALA A 148 0.69 -7.24 -2.99
CA ALA A 148 0.78 -6.44 -4.21
C ALA A 148 -0.61 -6.18 -4.80
N ASN A 149 -0.83 -4.96 -5.29
CA ASN A 149 -2.09 -4.50 -5.88
C ASN A 149 -3.30 -4.61 -4.93
N SER A 150 -3.08 -4.72 -3.63
CA SER A 150 -4.18 -4.66 -2.66
C SER A 150 -4.57 -3.21 -2.39
N LEU A 151 -5.82 -3.03 -1.95
CA LEU A 151 -6.30 -1.71 -1.55
C LEU A 151 -5.47 -1.11 -0.41
N VAL A 152 -5.14 -1.93 0.59
CA VAL A 152 -4.32 -1.48 1.73
C VAL A 152 -2.91 -1.04 1.29
N ASP A 153 -2.32 -1.70 0.29
CA ASP A 153 -1.05 -1.31 -0.29
C ASP A 153 -1.13 0.09 -0.92
N THR A 154 -2.19 0.35 -1.70
CA THR A 154 -2.47 1.66 -2.29
C THR A 154 -2.61 2.77 -1.24
N PHE A 155 -3.25 2.47 -0.10
CA PHE A 155 -3.47 3.45 0.96
C PHE A 155 -2.21 3.76 1.78
N VAL A 156 -1.34 2.77 1.95
CA VAL A 156 -0.11 2.91 2.74
C VAL A 156 1.09 3.33 1.88
N HIS A 157 1.18 2.85 0.65
CA HIS A 157 2.26 3.11 -0.30
C HIS A 157 1.76 3.83 -1.55
N PRO A 158 1.25 5.07 -1.44
CA PRO A 158 0.56 5.74 -2.53
C PRO A 158 1.46 6.20 -3.68
N ALA A 159 2.79 6.04 -3.57
CA ALA A 159 3.74 6.47 -4.61
C ALA A 159 3.42 5.88 -5.99
N GLY A 160 3.08 4.58 -6.04
CA GLY A 160 2.68 3.91 -7.28
C GLY A 160 1.40 4.50 -7.87
N LEU A 161 0.40 4.76 -7.04
CA LEU A 161 -0.85 5.41 -7.45
C LEU A 161 -0.59 6.81 -7.99
N CYS A 162 0.25 7.61 -7.31
CA CYS A 162 0.61 8.96 -7.76
C CYS A 162 1.26 8.96 -9.14
N GLN A 163 2.25 8.10 -9.36
CA GLN A 163 3.03 8.07 -10.59
C GLN A 163 2.30 7.38 -11.76
N ASN A 164 1.65 6.26 -11.49
CA ASN A 164 1.12 5.40 -12.54
C ASN A 164 -0.34 5.67 -12.87
N VAL A 165 -1.06 6.38 -12.01
CA VAL A 165 -2.48 6.67 -12.21
C VAL A 165 -2.74 8.16 -12.16
N LEU A 166 -2.59 8.82 -11.02
CA LEU A 166 -2.98 10.22 -10.87
C LEU A 166 -2.24 11.15 -11.83
N ALA A 167 -0.93 10.98 -11.97
CA ALA A 167 -0.10 11.82 -12.84
C ALA A 167 -0.39 11.63 -14.34
N THR A 168 -1.15 10.60 -14.74
CA THR A 168 -1.59 10.42 -16.13
C THR A 168 -2.77 11.31 -16.52
N GLY A 169 -3.49 11.82 -15.52
CA GLY A 169 -4.60 12.75 -15.67
C GLY A 169 -4.21 14.20 -15.34
N VAL A 170 -5.20 15.06 -15.33
CA VAL A 170 -5.02 16.47 -14.90
C VAL A 170 -5.30 16.54 -13.40
N CYS A 171 -4.22 16.66 -12.61
CA CYS A 171 -4.29 16.71 -11.15
C CYS A 171 -4.43 18.15 -10.63
N ARG A 172 -5.24 18.31 -9.59
CA ARG A 172 -5.36 19.56 -8.84
C ARG A 172 -5.66 19.31 -7.37
N VAL A 173 -5.08 20.10 -6.48
CA VAL A 173 -5.51 20.17 -5.08
C VAL A 173 -6.74 21.07 -5.02
N VAL A 174 -7.83 20.58 -4.43
CA VAL A 174 -9.13 21.27 -4.46
C VAL A 174 -9.57 21.78 -3.09
N GLY A 175 -8.96 21.32 -2.00
CA GLY A 175 -9.31 21.77 -0.66
C GLY A 175 -8.85 20.81 0.43
N SER A 176 -9.51 20.88 1.57
CA SER A 176 -9.34 19.94 2.68
C SER A 176 -10.69 19.49 3.23
N GLU A 177 -10.70 18.33 3.88
CA GLU A 177 -11.85 17.75 4.56
C GLU A 177 -11.39 16.97 5.80
N PHE A 178 -12.33 16.45 6.58
CA PHE A 178 -12.02 15.55 7.70
C PHE A 178 -12.43 14.12 7.36
N VAL A 179 -11.49 13.16 7.54
CA VAL A 179 -11.73 11.73 7.38
C VAL A 179 -11.20 11.02 8.62
N ALA A 180 -12.01 10.15 9.23
CA ALA A 180 -11.67 9.45 10.49
C ALA A 180 -11.18 10.42 11.61
N GLY A 181 -11.74 11.63 11.66
CA GLY A 181 -11.37 12.66 12.64
C GLY A 181 -10.04 13.38 12.38
N ARG A 182 -9.40 13.16 11.21
CA ARG A 182 -8.11 13.75 10.82
C ARG A 182 -8.30 14.69 9.63
N GLU A 183 -7.56 15.81 9.63
CA GLU A 183 -7.54 16.71 8.47
C GLU A 183 -6.86 16.05 7.28
N ALA A 184 -7.49 16.10 6.13
CA ALA A 184 -6.99 15.52 4.90
C ALA A 184 -7.06 16.54 3.76
N ILE A 185 -6.04 16.52 2.89
CA ILE A 185 -5.97 17.36 1.69
C ILE A 185 -6.62 16.60 0.54
N VAL A 186 -7.53 17.26 -0.17
CA VAL A 186 -8.24 16.65 -1.29
C VAL A 186 -7.53 16.96 -2.60
N VAL A 187 -7.15 15.91 -3.33
CA VAL A 187 -6.61 15.98 -4.68
C VAL A 187 -7.54 15.27 -5.65
N GLU A 188 -7.83 15.91 -6.77
CA GLU A 188 -8.59 15.32 -7.88
C GLU A 188 -7.68 15.08 -9.07
N SER A 189 -7.91 13.96 -9.76
CA SER A 189 -7.33 13.66 -11.07
C SER A 189 -8.47 13.46 -12.08
N LEU A 190 -8.45 14.27 -13.12
CA LEU A 190 -9.42 14.21 -14.22
C LEU A 190 -8.80 13.38 -15.35
N HIS A 191 -9.56 12.43 -15.87
CA HIS A 191 -9.15 11.52 -16.94
C HIS A 191 -7.85 10.75 -16.62
N PRO A 192 -7.70 10.22 -15.38
CA PRO A 192 -6.55 9.36 -15.10
C PRO A 192 -6.68 8.05 -15.90
N ARG A 193 -5.54 7.50 -16.32
CA ARG A 193 -5.49 6.23 -17.05
C ARG A 193 -5.05 5.13 -16.12
N THR A 194 -5.76 4.02 -16.13
CA THR A 194 -5.37 2.82 -15.39
C THR A 194 -5.13 1.67 -16.36
N ILE A 195 -4.24 0.75 -16.01
CA ILE A 195 -3.93 -0.44 -16.83
C ILE A 195 -5.17 -1.34 -17.01
N GLU A 196 -6.08 -1.30 -16.05
CA GLU A 196 -7.31 -2.10 -16.05
C GLU A 196 -8.40 -1.56 -16.99
N MET A 197 -8.23 -0.33 -17.48
CA MET A 197 -9.21 0.28 -18.37
C MET A 197 -9.08 -0.29 -19.78
N ALA A 198 -10.12 -0.98 -20.24
CA ALA A 198 -10.19 -1.56 -21.59
C ALA A 198 -10.30 -0.51 -22.72
N GLY A 199 -10.29 0.78 -22.40
CA GLY A 199 -10.38 1.87 -23.36
C GLY A 199 -10.20 3.23 -22.72
N ASP A 200 -10.14 4.27 -23.56
CA ASP A 200 -10.06 5.66 -23.10
C ASP A 200 -11.40 6.08 -22.48
N ARG A 201 -11.37 6.56 -21.23
CA ARG A 201 -12.55 7.00 -20.47
C ARG A 201 -12.34 8.45 -20.01
N PRO A 202 -12.61 9.41 -20.92
CA PRO A 202 -12.43 10.84 -20.60
C PRO A 202 -13.34 11.33 -19.46
N ASP A 203 -14.40 10.57 -19.15
CA ASP A 203 -15.29 10.80 -18.03
C ASP A 203 -14.83 10.20 -16.70
N HIS A 204 -13.69 9.50 -16.67
CA HIS A 204 -13.11 8.93 -15.45
C HIS A 204 -12.53 10.03 -14.56
N ARG A 205 -12.83 9.96 -13.27
CA ARG A 205 -12.35 10.87 -12.24
C ARG A 205 -11.97 10.10 -10.99
N LEU A 206 -10.84 10.49 -10.39
CA LEU A 206 -10.42 10.04 -9.08
C LEU A 206 -10.33 11.23 -8.14
N SER A 207 -10.86 11.08 -6.92
CA SER A 207 -10.68 12.03 -5.82
C SER A 207 -10.08 11.29 -4.64
N LEU A 208 -9.03 11.84 -4.06
CA LEU A 208 -8.33 11.27 -2.91
C LEU A 208 -8.29 12.30 -1.79
N ALA A 209 -8.53 11.84 -0.56
CA ALA A 209 -8.23 12.60 0.64
C ALA A 209 -6.94 12.03 1.26
N ILE A 210 -5.95 12.88 1.44
CA ILE A 210 -4.61 12.54 1.91
C ILE A 210 -4.44 13.10 3.32
N ASP A 211 -4.21 12.24 4.29
CA ASP A 211 -3.98 12.64 5.68
C ASP A 211 -2.82 13.63 5.78
N ARG A 212 -3.09 14.79 6.36
CA ARG A 212 -2.17 15.93 6.38
C ARG A 212 -0.91 15.69 7.22
N GLU A 213 -0.99 14.80 8.19
CA GLU A 213 0.13 14.51 9.08
C GLU A 213 1.01 13.37 8.56
N SER A 214 0.40 12.30 8.05
CA SER A 214 1.11 11.08 7.65
C SER A 214 1.37 10.97 6.15
N GLY A 215 0.55 11.60 5.30
CA GLY A 215 0.61 11.42 3.84
C GLY A 215 -0.07 10.14 3.35
N LEU A 216 -0.72 9.40 4.25
CA LEU A 216 -1.50 8.21 3.90
C LEU A 216 -2.78 8.60 3.17
N VAL A 217 -3.27 7.72 2.31
CA VAL A 217 -4.60 7.88 1.73
C VAL A 217 -5.64 7.59 2.81
N ALA A 218 -6.57 8.52 3.02
CA ALA A 218 -7.67 8.36 3.96
C ALA A 218 -8.99 8.07 3.25
N ARG A 219 -9.18 8.57 2.02
CA ARG A 219 -10.35 8.30 1.19
C ARG A 219 -9.96 8.22 -0.28
N LEU A 220 -10.62 7.34 -1.02
CA LEU A 220 -10.56 7.23 -2.47
C LEU A 220 -11.98 7.18 -3.01
N GLU A 221 -12.28 8.02 -3.98
CA GLU A 221 -13.54 8.05 -4.70
C GLU A 221 -13.28 7.96 -6.19
N GLU A 222 -13.96 7.05 -6.87
CA GLU A 222 -13.87 6.81 -8.31
C GLU A 222 -15.23 7.03 -8.97
N ARG A 223 -15.24 7.84 -10.03
CA ARG A 223 -16.45 8.16 -10.79
C ARG A 223 -16.23 8.01 -12.30
N TYR A 224 -17.32 7.67 -12.98
CA TYR A 224 -17.44 7.74 -14.43
C TYR A 224 -18.58 8.70 -14.76
N GLY A 225 -18.24 9.88 -15.27
CA GLY A 225 -19.18 10.99 -15.39
C GLY A 225 -19.73 11.40 -14.04
N THR A 226 -21.03 11.27 -13.85
CA THR A 226 -21.73 11.55 -12.58
C THR A 226 -21.92 10.31 -11.71
N VAL A 227 -21.61 9.11 -12.23
CA VAL A 227 -21.86 7.84 -11.55
C VAL A 227 -20.69 7.51 -10.61
N LEU A 228 -20.98 7.31 -9.33
CA LEU A 228 -20.04 6.79 -8.37
C LEU A 228 -19.88 5.28 -8.59
N SER A 229 -18.67 4.82 -8.86
CA SER A 229 -18.35 3.40 -9.08
C SER A 229 -17.70 2.76 -7.88
N ARG A 230 -16.91 3.53 -7.13
CA ARG A 230 -16.18 3.04 -5.97
C ARG A 230 -15.97 4.15 -4.95
N LEU A 231 -16.16 3.82 -3.68
CA LEU A 231 -15.82 4.65 -2.54
C LEU A 231 -15.08 3.81 -1.51
N VAL A 232 -13.91 4.26 -1.12
CA VAL A 232 -13.14 3.68 -0.02
C VAL A 232 -12.89 4.76 1.01
N THR A 233 -13.22 4.49 2.26
CA THR A 233 -13.04 5.47 3.33
C THR A 233 -12.37 4.81 4.53
N ALA A 234 -11.36 5.45 5.08
CA ALA A 234 -10.79 5.04 6.36
C ALA A 234 -11.81 5.33 7.47
N THR A 235 -12.18 4.30 8.20
CA THR A 235 -12.98 4.42 9.44
C THR A 235 -12.09 4.53 10.67
N GLU A 236 -10.85 4.07 10.57
CA GLU A 236 -9.78 4.26 11.54
C GLU A 236 -8.45 4.45 10.79
N LEU A 237 -7.70 5.49 11.17
CA LEU A 237 -6.35 5.77 10.68
C LEU A 237 -5.52 6.22 11.88
N ALA A 238 -4.72 5.30 12.43
CA ALA A 238 -3.98 5.50 13.68
C ALA A 238 -2.50 5.12 13.49
N PRO A 239 -1.66 6.07 13.01
CA PRO A 239 -0.21 5.94 13.07
C PRO A 239 0.27 5.80 14.52
N ASP A 240 1.35 5.07 14.74
CA ASP A 240 2.00 4.82 16.02
C ASP A 240 1.09 4.19 17.10
N ALA A 241 0.02 3.51 16.65
CA ALA A 241 -0.85 2.75 17.53
C ALA A 241 -0.11 1.58 18.19
N SER A 242 -0.43 1.32 19.47
CA SER A 242 0.10 0.13 20.14
C SER A 242 -0.52 -1.13 19.53
N ILE A 243 0.31 -2.04 19.05
CA ILE A 243 -0.08 -3.32 18.45
C ILE A 243 0.65 -4.44 19.18
N PRO A 244 -0.06 -5.40 19.82
CA PRO A 244 0.59 -6.51 20.51
C PRO A 244 1.25 -7.47 19.52
N ASP A 245 2.32 -8.17 19.93
CA ASP A 245 3.03 -9.14 19.10
C ASP A 245 2.13 -10.30 18.63
N SER A 246 1.17 -10.70 19.46
CA SER A 246 0.19 -11.73 19.13
C SER A 246 -0.68 -11.40 17.91
N ALA A 247 -0.81 -10.12 17.55
CA ALA A 247 -1.52 -9.69 16.36
C ALA A 247 -0.87 -10.18 15.06
N PHE A 248 0.45 -10.43 15.09
CA PHE A 248 1.23 -10.93 13.96
C PHE A 248 1.41 -12.46 13.98
N SER A 249 0.44 -13.18 14.53
CA SER A 249 0.38 -14.62 14.48
C SER A 249 -0.86 -15.10 13.72
N LEU A 250 -0.71 -16.18 12.97
CA LEU A 250 -1.81 -16.80 12.24
C LEU A 250 -1.67 -18.33 12.36
N SER A 251 -2.62 -18.96 13.03
CA SER A 251 -2.79 -20.39 13.02
C SER A 251 -3.76 -20.77 11.90
N ILE A 252 -3.28 -21.52 10.91
CA ILE A 252 -4.14 -22.06 9.86
C ILE A 252 -4.85 -23.27 10.47
N PRO A 253 -6.19 -23.39 10.35
CA PRO A 253 -6.93 -24.54 10.85
C PRO A 253 -6.41 -25.86 10.27
N THR A 254 -6.40 -26.90 11.07
CA THR A 254 -5.87 -28.24 10.67
C THR A 254 -6.69 -28.90 9.55
N ASP A 255 -7.93 -28.49 9.37
CA ASP A 255 -8.85 -28.94 8.32
C ASP A 255 -8.76 -28.09 7.04
N ALA A 256 -7.82 -27.14 6.97
CA ALA A 256 -7.58 -26.35 5.77
C ALA A 256 -6.66 -27.10 4.79
N SER A 257 -6.95 -26.99 3.51
CA SER A 257 -6.06 -27.43 2.44
C SER A 257 -4.87 -26.48 2.33
N LEU A 258 -3.65 -27.00 2.32
CA LEU A 258 -2.45 -26.20 2.17
C LEU A 258 -2.00 -26.18 0.70
N LEU A 259 -1.75 -24.97 0.19
CA LEU A 259 -1.10 -24.75 -1.10
C LEU A 259 0.41 -24.51 -0.85
N TYR A 260 1.25 -25.23 -1.57
CA TYR A 260 2.71 -25.17 -1.50
C TYR A 260 3.27 -24.42 -2.71
#